data_dade9355442dcb22dbf3daaba920113a
#
_entry.id   dade9355442dcb22dbf3daaba920113a
#
_cell.length_a   1.000
_cell.length_b   1.000
_cell.length_c   1.000
_cell.angle_alpha   90.00
_cell.angle_beta   90.00
_cell.angle_gamma   90.00
#
_symmetry.space_group_name_H-M   'P 1'
#
loop_
_entity.id
_entity.type
_entity.pdbx_description
1 polymer ?
#
loop_
_entity_poly.entity_id
_entity_poly.type
_entity_poly.pdbx_seq_one_letter_code
_entity_poly.pdbx_strand_id
1 'polypeptide(L)'
;MKSSIGRIMEDHALERVPDGERHSWLKIAWNTVGLITTLVILFFGAVVCFVAGVKIALLAGVVSFAIGGSLGWAMARVAVETGFSSTLITRQYGLGLRGSALASVIFGFLIVGFLAIENGLLYRGFLFFLNLDDGWTARIALYGAMTLAW
;
A
#
# COMPACT_ATOMS: atom_id res chain seq x y z
N MET A 1 21.79 19.45 17.31
CA MET A 1 22.20 18.58 16.17
C MET A 1 21.27 17.37 16.18
N LYS A 2 20.12 17.40 15.45
CA LYS A 2 19.24 16.23 15.30
C LYS A 2 20.03 15.17 14.51
N SER A 3 20.19 13.98 15.07
CA SER A 3 20.93 12.88 14.46
C SER A 3 20.32 12.55 13.09
N SER A 4 21.15 12.17 12.12
CA SER A 4 20.70 11.77 10.78
C SER A 4 19.70 10.59 10.80
N ILE A 5 19.69 9.81 11.86
CA ILE A 5 18.73 8.71 12.12
C ILE A 5 17.32 9.26 12.37
N GLY A 6 17.17 10.41 13.04
CA GLY A 6 15.85 11.05 13.29
C GLY A 6 15.17 11.56 12.02
N ARG A 7 15.87 11.63 10.87
CA ARG A 7 15.28 12.01 9.58
C ARG A 7 14.68 10.84 8.79
N ILE A 8 15.02 9.62 9.17
CA ILE A 8 14.57 8.37 8.52
C ILE A 8 13.37 7.78 9.27
N MET A 9 13.20 8.11 10.55
CA MET A 9 12.06 7.68 11.34
C MET A 9 10.89 8.66 11.15
N GLU A 10 9.69 8.13 11.04
CA GLU A 10 8.45 8.91 10.99
C GLU A 10 8.33 9.73 12.27
N ASP A 11 8.57 11.04 12.16
CA ASP A 11 8.72 11.95 13.31
C ASP A 11 7.45 12.02 14.19
N HIS A 12 6.28 11.67 13.66
CA HIS A 12 4.98 11.84 14.32
C HIS A 12 4.07 10.60 14.29
N ALA A 13 4.65 9.39 14.26
CA ALA A 13 3.85 8.15 14.19
C ALA A 13 2.86 7.99 15.35
N LEU A 14 3.20 8.49 16.53
CA LEU A 14 2.41 8.40 17.78
C LEU A 14 2.01 9.76 18.36
N GLU A 15 2.24 10.85 17.63
CA GLU A 15 1.94 12.21 18.06
C GLU A 15 1.09 12.95 17.01
N ARG A 16 0.44 14.04 17.45
CA ARG A 16 -0.28 14.91 16.53
C ARG A 16 0.69 15.69 15.65
N VAL A 17 0.48 15.64 14.33
CA VAL A 17 1.26 16.46 13.39
C VAL A 17 0.91 17.94 13.56
N PRO A 18 1.88 18.82 13.86
CA PRO A 18 1.68 20.27 13.94
C PRO A 18 1.13 20.83 12.63
N ASP A 19 0.29 21.85 12.71
CA ASP A 19 -0.38 22.41 11.52
C ASP A 19 0.61 22.96 10.47
N GLY A 20 1.78 23.43 10.90
CA GLY A 20 2.85 23.93 10.01
C GLY A 20 3.63 22.85 9.25
N GLU A 21 3.55 21.60 9.66
CA GLU A 21 4.25 20.47 9.03
C GLU A 21 3.33 19.59 8.16
N ARG A 22 2.05 19.96 8.07
CA ARG A 22 1.09 19.21 7.25
C ARG A 22 1.33 19.44 5.77
N HIS A 23 1.42 18.35 5.04
CA HIS A 23 1.56 18.39 3.59
C HIS A 23 0.24 18.73 2.90
N SER A 24 0.33 19.38 1.72
CA SER A 24 -0.84 19.62 0.88
C SER A 24 -1.46 18.30 0.41
N TRP A 25 -2.78 18.28 0.25
CA TRP A 25 -3.52 17.10 -0.21
C TRP A 25 -3.01 16.55 -1.54
N LEU A 26 -2.53 17.43 -2.44
CA LEU A 26 -2.00 17.03 -3.74
C LEU A 26 -0.73 16.21 -3.62
N LYS A 27 0.18 16.58 -2.69
CA LYS A 27 1.43 15.85 -2.43
C LYS A 27 1.13 14.46 -1.86
N ILE A 28 0.16 14.37 -0.94
CA ILE A 28 -0.26 13.10 -0.36
C ILE A 28 -0.91 12.23 -1.44
N ALA A 29 -1.83 12.79 -2.24
CA ALA A 29 -2.50 12.07 -3.32
C ALA A 29 -1.49 11.53 -4.33
N TRP A 30 -0.48 12.32 -4.73
CA TRP A 30 0.55 11.89 -5.68
C TRP A 30 1.38 10.72 -5.16
N ASN A 31 1.79 10.77 -3.91
CA ASN A 31 2.50 9.65 -3.28
C ASN A 31 1.63 8.38 -3.20
N THR A 32 0.33 8.54 -2.94
CA THR A 32 -0.60 7.42 -2.83
C THR A 32 -0.91 6.78 -4.20
N VAL A 33 -0.89 7.56 -5.29
CA VAL A 33 -1.10 7.03 -6.66
C VAL A 33 -0.08 5.95 -6.99
N GLY A 34 1.20 6.14 -6.63
CA GLY A 34 2.23 5.13 -6.83
C GLY A 34 1.92 3.79 -6.15
N LEU A 35 1.35 3.86 -4.93
CA LEU A 35 0.96 2.66 -4.18
C LEU A 35 -0.26 1.94 -4.81
N ILE A 36 -1.19 2.68 -5.40
CA ILE A 36 -2.42 2.12 -5.99
C ILE A 36 -2.15 1.50 -7.37
N THR A 37 -1.13 1.94 -8.09
CA THR A 37 -0.78 1.45 -9.43
C THR A 37 0.16 0.24 -9.41
N THR A 38 0.13 -0.57 -8.36
CA THR A 38 0.95 -1.77 -8.24
C THR A 38 0.45 -2.90 -9.16
N LEU A 39 1.35 -3.75 -9.63
CA LEU A 39 1.03 -4.87 -10.52
C LEU A 39 0.02 -5.82 -9.90
N VAL A 40 0.08 -6.02 -8.61
CA VAL A 40 -0.84 -6.90 -7.88
C VAL A 40 -2.29 -6.42 -7.99
N ILE A 41 -2.54 -5.11 -7.92
CA ILE A 41 -3.89 -4.56 -8.06
C ILE A 41 -4.39 -4.71 -9.49
N LEU A 42 -3.54 -4.46 -10.49
CA LEU A 42 -3.86 -4.68 -11.90
C LEU A 42 -4.15 -6.16 -12.17
N PHE A 43 -3.37 -7.07 -11.57
CA PHE A 43 -3.59 -8.51 -11.67
C PHE A 43 -4.95 -8.92 -11.10
N PHE A 44 -5.34 -8.45 -9.91
CA PHE A 44 -6.67 -8.73 -9.36
C PHE A 44 -7.79 -8.19 -10.26
N GLY A 45 -7.63 -6.98 -10.82
CA GLY A 45 -8.57 -6.44 -11.79
C GLY A 45 -8.72 -7.35 -13.02
N ALA A 46 -7.61 -7.84 -13.56
CA ALA A 46 -7.60 -8.77 -14.69
C ALA A 46 -8.28 -10.11 -14.34
N VAL A 47 -8.01 -10.67 -13.16
CA VAL A 47 -8.66 -11.91 -12.69
C VAL A 47 -10.17 -11.74 -12.59
N VAL A 48 -10.65 -10.64 -12.02
CA VAL A 48 -12.09 -10.35 -11.94
C VAL A 48 -12.70 -10.23 -13.33
N CYS A 49 -12.04 -9.53 -14.27
CA CYS A 49 -12.47 -9.44 -15.66
C CYS A 49 -12.52 -10.81 -16.34
N PHE A 50 -11.55 -11.66 -16.07
CA PHE A 50 -11.50 -13.00 -16.67
C PHE A 50 -12.62 -13.92 -16.15
N VAL A 51 -12.90 -13.89 -14.85
CA VAL A 51 -13.89 -14.76 -14.21
C VAL A 51 -15.33 -14.28 -14.45
N ALA A 52 -15.58 -12.97 -14.28
CA ALA A 52 -16.93 -12.40 -14.29
C ALA A 52 -17.31 -11.70 -15.61
N GLY A 53 -16.33 -11.50 -16.49
CA GLY A 53 -16.50 -10.72 -17.71
C GLY A 53 -16.38 -9.21 -17.48
N VAL A 54 -16.01 -8.48 -18.52
CA VAL A 54 -15.64 -7.04 -18.45
C VAL A 54 -16.79 -6.18 -17.90
N LYS A 55 -18.04 -6.43 -18.31
CA LYS A 55 -19.21 -5.64 -17.86
C LYS A 55 -19.41 -5.74 -16.34
N ILE A 56 -19.37 -6.95 -15.80
CA ILE A 56 -19.56 -7.19 -14.37
C ILE A 56 -18.36 -6.66 -13.58
N ALA A 57 -17.14 -6.82 -14.09
CA ALA A 57 -15.93 -6.30 -13.48
C ALA A 57 -15.96 -4.77 -13.37
N LEU A 58 -16.39 -4.05 -14.42
CA LEU A 58 -16.55 -2.60 -14.39
C LEU A 58 -17.60 -2.16 -13.39
N LEU A 59 -18.76 -2.84 -13.37
CA LEU A 59 -19.81 -2.53 -12.40
C LEU A 59 -19.31 -2.74 -10.96
N ALA A 60 -18.66 -3.88 -10.69
CA ALA A 60 -18.06 -4.16 -9.39
C ALA A 60 -17.01 -3.13 -9.00
N GLY A 61 -16.18 -2.68 -9.95
CA GLY A 61 -15.20 -1.62 -9.76
C GLY A 61 -15.85 -0.29 -9.35
N VAL A 62 -16.91 0.12 -10.04
CA VAL A 62 -17.65 1.36 -9.72
C VAL A 62 -18.29 1.27 -8.33
N VAL A 63 -18.93 0.15 -7.99
CA VAL A 63 -19.53 -0.06 -6.67
C VAL A 63 -18.46 -0.06 -5.57
N SER A 64 -17.36 -0.77 -5.79
CA SER A 64 -16.24 -0.81 -4.83
C SER A 64 -15.61 0.57 -4.66
N PHE A 65 -15.47 1.35 -5.74
CA PHE A 65 -15.00 2.73 -5.68
C PHE A 65 -15.95 3.63 -4.89
N ALA A 66 -17.25 3.52 -5.11
CA ALA A 66 -18.24 4.34 -4.39
C ALA A 66 -18.22 4.03 -2.88
N ILE A 67 -18.20 2.76 -2.49
CA ILE A 67 -18.16 2.34 -1.08
C ILE A 67 -16.80 2.66 -0.46
N GLY A 68 -15.71 2.20 -1.06
CA GLY A 68 -14.36 2.41 -0.56
C GLY A 68 -13.95 3.88 -0.53
N GLY A 69 -14.33 4.63 -1.57
CA GLY A 69 -14.08 6.06 -1.66
C GLY A 69 -14.81 6.86 -0.58
N SER A 70 -16.08 6.54 -0.30
CA SER A 70 -16.83 7.20 0.77
C SER A 70 -16.25 6.91 2.16
N LEU A 71 -15.87 5.65 2.43
CA LEU A 71 -15.21 5.27 3.68
C LEU A 71 -13.83 5.94 3.82
N GLY A 72 -13.04 5.92 2.74
CA GLY A 72 -11.74 6.59 2.70
C GLY A 72 -11.84 8.09 2.93
N TRP A 73 -12.84 8.75 2.31
CA TRP A 73 -13.11 10.16 2.53
C TRP A 73 -13.48 10.47 3.99
N ALA A 74 -14.34 9.66 4.61
CA ALA A 74 -14.73 9.82 6.00
C ALA A 74 -13.51 9.69 6.93
N MET A 75 -12.66 8.68 6.71
CA MET A 75 -11.43 8.49 7.49
C MET A 75 -10.41 9.61 7.27
N ALA A 76 -10.23 10.05 6.03
CA ALA A 76 -9.35 11.17 5.70
C ALA A 76 -9.80 12.47 6.38
N ARG A 77 -11.11 12.72 6.45
CA ARG A 77 -11.67 13.87 7.16
C ARG A 77 -11.29 13.85 8.64
N VAL A 78 -11.45 12.72 9.31
CA VAL A 78 -11.04 12.55 10.72
C VAL A 78 -9.53 12.79 10.87
N ALA A 79 -8.70 12.24 9.97
CA ALA A 79 -7.26 12.44 10.01
C ALA A 79 -6.85 13.90 9.84
N VAL A 80 -7.50 14.65 8.95
CA VAL A 80 -7.24 16.07 8.73
C VAL A 80 -7.66 16.90 9.95
N GLU A 81 -8.83 16.64 10.51
CA GLU A 81 -9.34 17.39 11.68
C GLU A 81 -8.51 17.12 12.95
N THR A 82 -8.08 15.89 13.17
CA THR A 82 -7.31 15.50 14.36
C THR A 82 -5.81 15.69 14.22
N GLY A 83 -5.28 15.59 13.01
CA GLY A 83 -3.84 15.56 12.74
C GLY A 83 -3.17 14.25 13.18
N PHE A 84 -3.95 13.19 13.38
CA PHE A 84 -3.46 11.89 13.85
C PHE A 84 -3.12 10.95 12.70
N SER A 85 -2.09 10.12 12.92
CA SER A 85 -1.80 8.98 12.04
C SER A 85 -2.91 7.93 12.11
N SER A 86 -3.01 7.07 11.08
CA SER A 86 -3.99 5.96 11.07
C SER A 86 -3.87 5.04 12.29
N THR A 87 -2.66 4.82 12.79
CA THR A 87 -2.38 4.04 14.00
C THR A 87 -2.98 4.69 15.25
N LEU A 88 -2.83 6.02 15.39
CA LEU A 88 -3.42 6.76 16.51
C LEU A 88 -4.94 6.79 16.45
N ILE A 89 -5.52 7.00 15.27
CA ILE A 89 -6.97 6.99 15.08
C ILE A 89 -7.54 5.63 15.48
N THR A 90 -6.93 4.53 14.98
CA THR A 90 -7.36 3.17 15.32
C THR A 90 -7.26 2.89 16.81
N ARG A 91 -6.22 3.40 17.47
CA ARG A 91 -5.98 3.22 18.90
C ARG A 91 -6.95 4.01 19.76
N GLN A 92 -7.25 5.25 19.40
CA GLN A 92 -8.07 6.15 20.22
C GLN A 92 -9.56 5.97 19.99
N TYR A 93 -9.98 5.78 18.74
CA TYR A 93 -11.39 5.79 18.36
C TYR A 93 -11.97 4.40 18.03
N GLY A 94 -11.13 3.37 17.89
CA GLY A 94 -11.59 2.06 17.46
C GLY A 94 -11.24 0.94 18.43
N LEU A 95 -10.06 0.37 18.25
CA LEU A 95 -9.68 -0.92 18.81
C LEU A 95 -8.90 -0.86 20.13
N GLY A 96 -8.60 0.33 20.65
CA GLY A 96 -7.76 0.51 21.83
C GLY A 96 -6.32 0.04 21.60
N LEU A 97 -5.53 -0.02 22.70
CA LEU A 97 -4.11 -0.35 22.62
C LEU A 97 -3.83 -1.77 22.11
N ARG A 98 -4.55 -2.76 22.63
CA ARG A 98 -4.34 -4.17 22.28
C ARG A 98 -4.85 -4.47 20.87
N GLY A 99 -6.02 -3.93 20.52
CA GLY A 99 -6.60 -4.12 19.19
C GLY A 99 -5.79 -3.42 18.09
N SER A 100 -5.23 -2.23 18.34
CA SER A 100 -4.37 -1.55 17.36
C SER A 100 -3.05 -2.31 17.13
N ALA A 101 -2.48 -2.95 18.15
CA ALA A 101 -1.31 -3.79 17.98
C ALA A 101 -1.62 -5.01 17.09
N LEU A 102 -2.76 -5.68 17.32
CA LEU A 102 -3.20 -6.79 16.47
C LEU A 102 -3.44 -6.33 15.03
N ALA A 103 -4.12 -5.20 14.84
CA ALA A 103 -4.35 -4.62 13.51
C ALA A 103 -3.03 -4.31 12.78
N SER A 104 -2.03 -3.77 13.49
CA SER A 104 -0.70 -3.50 12.92
C SER A 104 0.02 -4.77 12.47
N VAL A 105 -0.07 -5.86 13.24
CA VAL A 105 0.51 -7.16 12.87
C VAL A 105 -0.17 -7.72 11.63
N ILE A 106 -1.51 -7.70 11.58
CA ILE A 106 -2.29 -8.17 10.42
C ILE A 106 -1.94 -7.35 9.18
N PHE A 107 -1.86 -6.02 9.33
CA PHE A 107 -1.52 -5.12 8.22
C PHE A 107 -0.07 -5.34 7.74
N GLY A 108 0.88 -5.52 8.65
CA GLY A 108 2.27 -5.87 8.30
C GLY A 108 2.36 -7.19 7.53
N PHE A 109 1.65 -8.22 7.98
CA PHE A 109 1.57 -9.50 7.27
C PHE A 109 0.96 -9.35 5.87
N LEU A 110 -0.08 -8.54 5.73
CA LEU A 110 -0.73 -8.25 4.45
C LEU A 110 0.24 -7.54 3.50
N ILE A 111 1.00 -6.54 3.96
CA ILE A 111 2.00 -5.83 3.15
C ILE A 111 3.08 -6.80 2.66
N VAL A 112 3.62 -7.64 3.54
CA VAL A 112 4.63 -8.65 3.16
C VAL A 112 4.06 -9.62 2.13
N GLY A 113 2.80 -10.05 2.28
CA GLY A 113 2.11 -10.89 1.32
C GLY A 113 1.96 -10.22 -0.05
N PHE A 114 1.56 -8.96 -0.09
CA PHE A 114 1.49 -8.19 -1.34
C PHE A 114 2.86 -8.04 -2.00
N LEU A 115 3.91 -7.72 -1.24
CA LEU A 115 5.27 -7.64 -1.76
C LEU A 115 5.74 -8.97 -2.37
N ALA A 116 5.43 -10.09 -1.73
CA ALA A 116 5.78 -11.41 -2.24
C ALA A 116 5.08 -11.69 -3.59
N ILE A 117 3.79 -11.38 -3.70
CA ILE A 117 3.04 -11.53 -4.96
C ILE A 117 3.57 -10.58 -6.03
N GLU A 118 3.83 -9.32 -5.69
CA GLU A 118 4.38 -8.31 -6.60
C GLU A 118 5.71 -8.77 -7.19
N ASN A 119 6.64 -9.22 -6.34
CA ASN A 119 7.92 -9.75 -6.78
C ASN A 119 7.76 -11.00 -7.66
N GLY A 120 6.81 -11.87 -7.34
CA GLY A 120 6.50 -13.03 -8.17
C GLY A 120 5.97 -12.66 -9.55
N LEU A 121 5.08 -11.67 -9.64
CA LEU A 121 4.56 -11.14 -10.90
C LEU A 121 5.65 -10.46 -11.73
N LEU A 122 6.48 -9.64 -11.10
CA LEU A 122 7.64 -9.00 -11.76
C LEU A 122 8.61 -10.04 -12.30
N TYR A 123 8.96 -11.04 -11.51
CA TYR A 123 9.83 -12.13 -11.92
C TYR A 123 9.30 -12.82 -13.18
N ARG A 124 8.02 -13.21 -13.18
CA ARG A 124 7.38 -13.83 -14.36
C ARG A 124 7.33 -12.89 -15.56
N GLY A 125 7.07 -11.61 -15.34
CA GLY A 125 7.09 -10.58 -16.37
C GLY A 125 8.47 -10.45 -17.00
N PHE A 126 9.55 -10.44 -16.22
CA PHE A 126 10.93 -10.38 -16.73
C PHE A 126 11.32 -11.63 -17.49
N LEU A 127 10.97 -12.84 -17.01
CA LEU A 127 11.22 -14.06 -17.75
C LEU A 127 10.57 -14.03 -19.14
N PHE A 128 9.30 -13.60 -19.18
CA PHE A 128 8.56 -13.51 -20.44
C PHE A 128 9.14 -12.45 -21.37
N PHE A 129 9.44 -11.25 -20.86
CA PHE A 129 9.94 -10.13 -21.67
C PHE A 129 11.35 -10.37 -22.21
N LEU A 130 12.23 -10.94 -21.38
CA LEU A 130 13.63 -11.21 -21.74
C LEU A 130 13.82 -12.59 -22.38
N ASN A 131 12.74 -13.37 -22.54
CA ASN A 131 12.77 -14.74 -23.06
C ASN A 131 13.80 -15.64 -22.35
N LEU A 132 13.82 -15.55 -21.01
CA LEU A 132 14.73 -16.32 -20.16
C LEU A 132 14.07 -17.60 -19.69
N ASP A 133 14.87 -18.68 -19.60
CA ASP A 133 14.42 -19.92 -18.99
C ASP A 133 14.30 -19.78 -17.46
N ASP A 134 13.28 -20.43 -16.86
CA ASP A 134 13.08 -20.44 -15.42
C ASP A 134 14.13 -21.34 -14.73
N GLY A 135 15.32 -20.79 -14.53
CA GLY A 135 16.47 -21.45 -13.89
C GLY A 135 16.91 -20.77 -12.60
N TRP A 136 17.74 -21.47 -11.81
CA TRP A 136 18.29 -20.92 -10.56
C TRP A 136 19.08 -19.63 -10.78
N THR A 137 19.82 -19.51 -11.87
CA THR A 137 20.58 -18.31 -12.24
C THR A 137 19.66 -17.11 -12.46
N ALA A 138 18.56 -17.28 -13.20
CA ALA A 138 17.56 -16.25 -13.44
C ALA A 138 16.88 -15.81 -12.12
N ARG A 139 16.54 -16.78 -11.25
CA ARG A 139 15.95 -16.50 -9.94
C ARG A 139 16.88 -15.66 -9.08
N ILE A 140 18.12 -16.07 -8.89
CA ILE A 140 19.09 -15.35 -8.06
C ILE A 140 19.37 -13.96 -8.64
N ALA A 141 19.56 -13.84 -9.95
CA ALA A 141 19.85 -12.56 -10.59
C ALA A 141 18.68 -11.58 -10.49
N LEU A 142 17.45 -12.02 -10.83
CA LEU A 142 16.28 -11.14 -10.84
C LEU A 142 15.81 -10.78 -9.43
N TYR A 143 15.68 -11.75 -8.52
CA TYR A 143 15.31 -11.44 -7.12
C TYR A 143 16.40 -10.63 -6.40
N GLY A 144 17.69 -10.91 -6.68
CA GLY A 144 18.79 -10.12 -6.18
C GLY A 144 18.75 -8.69 -6.68
N ALA A 145 18.53 -8.46 -7.95
CA ALA A 145 18.39 -7.13 -8.53
C ALA A 145 17.17 -6.38 -7.96
N MET A 146 16.03 -7.05 -7.81
CA MET A 146 14.81 -6.46 -7.23
C MET A 146 15.01 -6.07 -5.76
N THR A 147 15.70 -6.92 -4.97
CA THR A 147 16.00 -6.59 -3.55
C THR A 147 17.01 -5.46 -3.39
N LEU A 148 17.90 -5.24 -4.35
CA LEU A 148 18.85 -4.12 -4.33
C LEU A 148 18.24 -2.81 -4.84
N ALA A 149 17.15 -2.89 -5.60
CA ALA A 149 16.44 -1.73 -6.13
C ALA A 149 15.44 -1.10 -5.12
N TRP A 150 15.13 -1.82 -4.04
CA TRP A 150 14.30 -1.36 -2.91
C TRP A 150 15.15 -0.78 -1.79
#